data_c5132eba98c90f356b9198de956d29db
#
_entry.id   c5132eba98c90f356b9198de956d29db
#
_cell.length_a   1.000
_cell.length_b   1.000
_cell.length_c   1.000
_cell.angle_alpha   90.00
_cell.angle_beta   90.00
_cell.angle_gamma   90.00
#
_symmetry.space_group_name_H-M   'P 1'
#
loop_
_entity.id
_entity.type
_entity.pdbx_description
1 polymer ?
#
loop_
_entity_poly.entity_id
_entity_poly.type
_entity_poly.pdbx_seq_one_letter_code
_entity_poly.pdbx_strand_id
1 'polypeptide(L)'
;FPLEQPETLSDTYFIKLSLTDSDGKQLSDNFYWRGKEDGNYKSLLQLPKVSVCKNVTVKKTGKEWLIRAVLKNEARTPALMLRLKVAGEKSGRMLLPVFYSDNYFSLLPGEVKEVDIRLYDADTYGEKPVLEVLGFNL
;
A
#
# COMPACT_ATOMS: atom_id res chain seq x y z
N PHE A 1 -1.11 -27.81 -7.49
CA PHE A 1 -2.11 -27.58 -6.43
C PHE A 1 -3.34 -26.93 -7.05
N PRO A 2 -4.45 -27.65 -7.22
CA PRO A 2 -5.67 -27.06 -7.74
C PRO A 2 -6.29 -26.12 -6.70
N LEU A 3 -6.60 -24.90 -7.12
CA LEU A 3 -7.40 -23.98 -6.31
C LEU A 3 -8.88 -24.29 -6.59
N GLU A 4 -9.59 -24.78 -5.58
CA GLU A 4 -11.03 -24.87 -5.65
C GLU A 4 -11.63 -23.47 -5.67
N GLN A 5 -12.36 -23.15 -6.72
CA GLN A 5 -13.01 -21.84 -6.85
C GLN A 5 -14.45 -21.97 -6.31
N PRO A 6 -14.82 -21.13 -5.30
CA PRO A 6 -16.21 -21.08 -4.85
C PRO A 6 -17.14 -20.68 -6.00
N GLU A 7 -18.32 -21.31 -6.11
CA GLU A 7 -19.32 -21.00 -7.15
C GLU A 7 -19.83 -19.56 -7.08
N THR A 8 -19.72 -18.93 -5.91
CA THR A 8 -20.20 -17.56 -5.62
C THR A 8 -19.18 -16.45 -5.87
N LEU A 9 -18.07 -16.73 -6.56
CA LEU A 9 -17.10 -15.70 -6.86
C LEU A 9 -17.69 -14.60 -7.76
N SER A 10 -17.32 -13.35 -7.46
CA SER A 10 -17.60 -12.21 -8.33
C SER A 10 -16.81 -12.29 -9.64
N ASP A 11 -17.20 -11.48 -10.65
CA ASP A 11 -16.53 -11.47 -11.96
C ASP A 11 -15.04 -11.15 -11.86
N THR A 12 -14.66 -10.32 -10.88
CA THR A 12 -13.25 -10.10 -10.50
C THR A 12 -13.05 -10.51 -9.05
N TYR A 13 -12.00 -11.27 -8.81
CA TYR A 13 -11.63 -11.73 -7.47
C TYR A 13 -10.12 -11.65 -7.26
N PHE A 14 -9.70 -11.77 -6.00
CA PHE A 14 -8.31 -11.65 -5.61
C PHE A 14 -7.82 -12.94 -4.96
N ILE A 15 -6.57 -13.28 -5.23
CA ILE A 15 -5.87 -14.37 -4.55
C ILE A 15 -4.68 -13.75 -3.83
N LYS A 16 -4.66 -13.90 -2.50
CA LYS A 16 -3.50 -13.53 -1.70
C LYS A 16 -2.83 -14.78 -1.16
N LEU A 17 -1.56 -14.94 -1.47
CA LEU A 17 -0.70 -15.98 -0.93
C LEU A 17 0.18 -15.35 0.14
N SER A 18 0.24 -15.96 1.32
CA SER A 18 1.09 -15.49 2.41
C SER A 18 1.96 -16.64 2.91
N LEU A 19 3.25 -16.39 3.02
CA LEU A 19 4.21 -17.29 3.64
C LEU A 19 4.55 -16.76 5.03
N THR A 20 4.36 -17.59 6.04
CA THR A 20 4.69 -17.27 7.43
C THR A 20 5.68 -18.28 8.00
N ASP A 21 6.50 -17.85 8.96
CA ASP A 21 7.33 -18.75 9.76
C ASP A 21 6.52 -19.46 10.85
N SER A 22 7.20 -20.28 11.65
CA SER A 22 6.60 -21.03 12.76
C SER A 22 6.00 -20.14 13.86
N ASP A 23 6.47 -18.91 13.98
CA ASP A 23 6.03 -17.93 14.98
C ASP A 23 4.91 -17.03 14.45
N GLY A 24 4.42 -17.31 13.23
CA GLY A 24 3.35 -16.56 12.56
C GLY A 24 3.80 -15.25 11.93
N LYS A 25 5.09 -14.97 11.87
CA LYS A 25 5.63 -13.78 11.21
C LYS A 25 5.56 -13.95 9.69
N GLN A 26 4.98 -12.97 9.02
CA GLN A 26 4.93 -12.97 7.55
C GLN A 26 6.33 -12.78 6.96
N LEU A 27 6.75 -13.72 6.12
CA LEU A 27 8.01 -13.70 5.40
C LEU A 27 7.87 -13.14 4.00
N SER A 28 6.74 -13.44 3.34
CA SER A 28 6.44 -12.98 1.98
C SER A 28 4.95 -13.00 1.72
N ASP A 29 4.49 -12.18 0.78
CA ASP A 29 3.13 -12.28 0.24
C ASP A 29 3.12 -11.97 -1.26
N ASN A 30 2.10 -12.51 -1.93
CA ASN A 30 1.79 -12.20 -3.32
C ASN A 30 0.30 -11.92 -3.45
N PHE A 31 -0.04 -10.96 -4.28
CA PHE A 31 -1.41 -10.54 -4.51
C PHE A 31 -1.74 -10.59 -6.01
N TYR A 32 -2.70 -11.43 -6.37
CA TYR A 32 -3.09 -11.67 -7.75
C TYR A 32 -4.52 -11.21 -8.01
N TRP A 33 -4.73 -10.63 -9.17
CA TRP A 33 -6.02 -10.28 -9.71
C TRP A 33 -6.46 -11.37 -10.69
N ARG A 34 -7.72 -11.78 -10.60
CA ARG A 34 -8.31 -12.77 -11.48
C ARG A 34 -9.69 -12.33 -11.93
N GLY A 35 -10.00 -12.53 -13.20
CA GLY A 35 -11.33 -12.41 -13.76
C GLY A 35 -11.90 -13.80 -14.08
N LYS A 36 -13.22 -13.98 -14.00
CA LYS A 36 -13.87 -15.18 -14.52
C LYS A 36 -13.60 -15.34 -16.02
N GLU A 37 -13.67 -14.23 -16.76
CA GLU A 37 -13.21 -14.12 -18.13
C GLU A 37 -11.82 -13.50 -18.15
N ASP A 38 -10.92 -14.07 -18.93
CA ASP A 38 -9.53 -13.60 -19.00
C ASP A 38 -9.49 -12.14 -19.46
N GLY A 39 -8.76 -11.32 -18.70
CA GLY A 39 -8.60 -9.88 -18.98
C GLY A 39 -9.81 -8.99 -18.69
N ASN A 40 -10.92 -9.52 -18.17
CA ASN A 40 -12.09 -8.72 -17.81
C ASN A 40 -12.05 -8.27 -16.34
N TYR A 41 -11.69 -7.00 -16.12
CA TYR A 41 -11.61 -6.37 -14.80
C TYR A 41 -12.56 -5.16 -14.65
N LYS A 42 -13.59 -5.04 -15.51
CA LYS A 42 -14.49 -3.89 -15.53
C LYS A 42 -15.24 -3.68 -14.21
N SER A 43 -15.52 -4.75 -13.47
CA SER A 43 -16.17 -4.69 -12.16
C SER A 43 -15.37 -3.91 -11.12
N LEU A 44 -14.04 -3.77 -11.28
CA LEU A 44 -13.22 -2.95 -10.39
C LEU A 44 -13.57 -1.47 -10.45
N LEU A 45 -14.08 -0.98 -11.58
CA LEU A 45 -14.52 0.41 -11.72
C LEU A 45 -15.73 0.76 -10.85
N GLN A 46 -16.45 -0.26 -10.38
CA GLN A 46 -17.62 -0.13 -9.51
C GLN A 46 -17.29 -0.29 -8.02
N LEU A 47 -15.99 -0.51 -7.68
CA LEU A 47 -15.60 -0.63 -6.29
C LEU A 47 -15.91 0.67 -5.52
N PRO A 48 -16.48 0.54 -4.31
CA PRO A 48 -16.67 1.69 -3.43
C PRO A 48 -15.36 2.39 -3.12
N LYS A 49 -15.42 3.71 -2.94
CA LYS A 49 -14.31 4.45 -2.35
C LYS A 49 -14.09 4.01 -0.91
N VAL A 50 -12.83 3.90 -0.52
CA VAL A 50 -12.44 3.51 0.84
C VAL A 50 -11.46 4.54 1.42
N SER A 51 -11.47 4.66 2.73
CA SER A 51 -10.47 5.45 3.46
C SER A 51 -9.52 4.49 4.18
N VAL A 52 -8.23 4.74 4.04
CA VAL A 52 -7.19 4.00 4.76
C VAL A 52 -6.74 4.85 5.95
N CYS A 53 -6.89 4.30 7.15
CA CYS A 53 -6.32 4.92 8.34
C CYS A 53 -4.80 4.93 8.24
N LYS A 54 -4.19 6.07 8.51
CA LYS A 54 -2.74 6.22 8.48
C LYS A 54 -2.21 6.81 9.78
N ASN A 55 -1.18 6.20 10.33
CA ASN A 55 -0.36 6.76 11.40
C ASN A 55 1.05 6.94 10.85
N VAL A 56 1.54 8.17 10.83
CA VAL A 56 2.81 8.53 10.20
C VAL A 56 3.70 9.24 11.22
N THR A 57 4.88 8.69 11.43
CA THR A 57 5.94 9.33 12.23
C THR A 57 7.04 9.81 11.31
N VAL A 58 7.44 11.07 11.42
CA VAL A 58 8.52 11.67 10.64
C VAL A 58 9.61 12.16 11.59
N LYS A 59 10.83 11.68 11.43
CA LYS A 59 11.98 12.06 12.25
C LYS A 59 13.17 12.44 11.38
N LYS A 60 13.88 13.49 11.76
CA LYS A 60 15.18 13.84 11.18
C LYS A 60 16.28 13.25 12.07
N THR A 61 17.21 12.53 11.48
CA THR A 61 18.33 11.90 12.17
C THR A 61 19.61 12.20 11.39
N GLY A 62 20.38 13.19 11.87
CA GLY A 62 21.58 13.66 11.17
C GLY A 62 21.24 14.22 9.79
N LYS A 63 21.74 13.56 8.75
CA LYS A 63 21.52 13.96 7.34
C LYS A 63 20.39 13.21 6.65
N GLU A 64 19.59 12.46 7.40
CA GLU A 64 18.50 11.64 6.86
C GLU A 64 17.18 11.98 7.53
N TRP A 65 16.09 11.81 6.76
CA TRP A 65 14.74 11.75 7.25
C TRP A 65 14.26 10.31 7.25
N LEU A 66 13.71 9.90 8.37
CA LEU A 66 13.09 8.58 8.56
C LEU A 66 11.59 8.78 8.75
N ILE A 67 10.80 8.12 7.89
CA ILE A 67 9.35 8.15 7.94
C ILE A 67 8.89 6.72 8.17
N ARG A 68 8.07 6.49 9.20
CA ARG A 68 7.40 5.23 9.45
C ARG A 68 5.92 5.43 9.26
N ALA A 69 5.32 4.67 8.37
CA ALA A 69 3.91 4.71 8.05
C ALA A 69 3.26 3.38 8.44
N VAL A 70 2.22 3.44 9.27
CA VAL A 70 1.35 2.31 9.57
C VAL A 70 0.01 2.59 8.90
N LEU A 71 -0.37 1.76 7.95
CA LEU A 71 -1.59 1.89 7.17
C LEU A 71 -2.55 0.75 7.53
N LYS A 72 -3.83 1.05 7.71
CA LYS A 72 -4.86 0.07 8.02
C LYS A 72 -6.09 0.29 7.16
N ASN A 73 -6.56 -0.78 6.52
CA ASN A 73 -7.84 -0.77 5.84
C ASN A 73 -8.95 -1.21 6.80
N GLU A 74 -9.76 -0.28 7.28
CA GLU A 74 -10.91 -0.56 8.16
C GLU A 74 -12.22 -0.76 7.39
N ALA A 75 -12.21 -0.57 6.07
CA ALA A 75 -13.36 -0.80 5.23
C ALA A 75 -13.62 -2.31 5.00
N ARG A 76 -14.82 -2.63 4.53
CA ARG A 76 -15.18 -3.99 4.11
C ARG A 76 -14.77 -4.31 2.67
N THR A 77 -14.25 -3.32 1.95
CA THR A 77 -13.78 -3.42 0.57
C THR A 77 -12.26 -3.34 0.54
N PRO A 78 -11.57 -4.10 -0.30
CA PRO A 78 -10.13 -3.95 -0.47
C PRO A 78 -9.73 -2.54 -0.89
N ALA A 79 -8.65 -2.02 -0.33
CA ALA A 79 -7.99 -0.82 -0.80
C ALA A 79 -6.93 -1.23 -1.82
N LEU A 80 -7.13 -0.86 -3.09
CA LEU A 80 -6.32 -1.37 -4.19
C LEU A 80 -5.25 -0.38 -4.64
N MET A 81 -4.09 -0.94 -5.02
CA MET A 81 -2.97 -0.22 -5.64
C MET A 81 -2.55 1.02 -4.85
N LEU A 82 -2.34 0.84 -3.55
CA LEU A 82 -1.84 1.91 -2.69
C LEU A 82 -0.43 2.29 -3.13
N ARG A 83 -0.25 3.59 -3.36
CA ARG A 83 1.03 4.21 -3.65
C ARG A 83 1.37 5.22 -2.57
N LEU A 84 2.56 5.08 -2.01
CA LEU A 84 3.15 6.05 -1.10
C LEU A 84 4.01 7.03 -1.88
N LYS A 85 3.81 8.32 -1.62
CA LYS A 85 4.54 9.41 -2.25
C LYS A 85 5.03 10.35 -1.16
N VAL A 86 6.30 10.71 -1.19
CA VAL A 86 6.87 11.73 -0.31
C VAL A 86 6.98 13.05 -1.06
N ALA A 87 6.47 14.11 -0.46
CA ALA A 87 6.46 15.45 -1.03
C ALA A 87 6.96 16.47 -0.01
N GLY A 88 7.40 17.64 -0.48
CA GLY A 88 7.70 18.79 0.35
C GLY A 88 6.42 19.39 0.94
N GLU A 89 6.42 19.66 2.25
CA GLU A 89 5.24 20.14 3.00
C GLU A 89 4.65 21.43 2.42
N LYS A 90 5.51 22.35 1.95
CA LYS A 90 5.07 23.66 1.45
C LYS A 90 4.79 23.67 -0.04
N SER A 91 5.65 23.02 -0.81
CA SER A 91 5.58 23.06 -2.28
C SER A 91 4.67 21.99 -2.88
N GLY A 92 4.39 20.91 -2.15
CA GLY A 92 3.76 19.68 -2.69
C GLY A 92 4.62 18.97 -3.75
N ARG A 93 5.84 19.44 -3.99
CA ARG A 93 6.77 18.87 -4.95
C ARG A 93 7.20 17.48 -4.49
N MET A 94 7.14 16.51 -5.39
CA MET A 94 7.66 15.17 -5.13
C MET A 94 9.16 15.22 -4.85
N LEU A 95 9.57 14.63 -3.73
CA LEU A 95 10.96 14.51 -3.33
C LEU A 95 11.56 13.22 -3.89
N LEU A 96 12.77 13.27 -4.38
CA LEU A 96 13.53 12.14 -4.95
C LEU A 96 15.03 12.37 -4.75
N PRO A 97 15.83 11.28 -4.52
CA PRO A 97 15.38 9.89 -4.37
C PRO A 97 14.77 9.59 -3.01
N VAL A 98 13.83 8.64 -2.97
CA VAL A 98 13.19 8.13 -1.74
C VAL A 98 13.28 6.61 -1.74
N PHE A 99 13.67 6.03 -0.62
CA PHE A 99 13.81 4.59 -0.43
C PHE A 99 12.66 4.09 0.45
N TYR A 100 11.89 3.15 -0.07
CA TYR A 100 10.75 2.53 0.61
C TYR A 100 11.09 1.07 0.92
N SER A 101 10.72 0.58 2.10
CA SER A 101 10.76 -0.86 2.38
C SER A 101 9.75 -1.64 1.54
N ASP A 102 8.61 -1.00 1.20
CA ASP A 102 7.61 -1.51 0.28
C ASP A 102 6.78 -0.37 -0.31
N ASN A 103 6.23 -0.57 -1.52
CA ASN A 103 5.32 0.39 -2.17
C ASN A 103 4.48 -0.34 -3.24
N TYR A 104 3.37 0.27 -3.69
CA TYR A 104 2.46 -0.31 -4.69
C TYR A 104 1.83 -1.64 -4.25
N PHE A 105 1.20 -1.65 -3.09
CA PHE A 105 0.53 -2.81 -2.52
C PHE A 105 -0.98 -2.60 -2.39
N SER A 106 -1.72 -3.66 -2.07
CA SER A 106 -3.14 -3.61 -1.74
C SER A 106 -3.37 -4.09 -0.31
N LEU A 107 -4.41 -3.56 0.34
CA LEU A 107 -4.82 -3.98 1.68
C LEU A 107 -6.21 -4.58 1.63
N LEU A 108 -6.34 -5.84 2.02
CA LEU A 108 -7.62 -6.48 2.25
C LEU A 108 -8.32 -5.87 3.49
N PRO A 109 -9.63 -6.08 3.66
CA PRO A 109 -10.35 -5.65 4.86
C PRO A 109 -9.66 -6.09 6.15
N GLY A 110 -9.42 -5.15 7.05
CA GLY A 110 -8.76 -5.39 8.34
C GLY A 110 -7.22 -5.46 8.30
N GLU A 111 -6.61 -5.51 7.12
CA GLU A 111 -5.15 -5.60 7.02
C GLU A 111 -4.44 -4.33 7.45
N VAL A 112 -3.26 -4.55 8.04
CA VAL A 112 -2.32 -3.52 8.46
C VAL A 112 -1.00 -3.72 7.73
N LYS A 113 -0.44 -2.65 7.19
CA LYS A 113 0.88 -2.63 6.56
C LYS A 113 1.73 -1.54 7.18
N GLU A 114 2.94 -1.92 7.55
CA GLU A 114 3.96 -0.99 8.02
C GLU A 114 4.99 -0.80 6.92
N VAL A 115 5.36 0.46 6.66
CA VAL A 115 6.36 0.82 5.66
C VAL A 115 7.35 1.80 6.27
N ASP A 116 8.62 1.46 6.21
CA ASP A 116 9.73 2.34 6.54
C ASP A 116 10.23 3.04 5.27
N ILE A 117 10.43 4.35 5.37
CA ILE A 117 10.79 5.21 4.26
C ILE A 117 11.98 6.06 4.69
N ARG A 118 12.95 6.22 3.80
CA ARG A 118 14.17 7.00 4.04
C ARG A 118 14.47 7.91 2.86
N LEU A 119 14.92 9.12 3.17
CA LEU A 119 15.47 10.05 2.17
C LEU A 119 16.54 10.92 2.82
N TYR A 120 17.46 11.44 2.01
CA TYR A 120 18.49 12.36 2.49
C TYR A 120 17.95 13.78 2.64
N ASP A 121 18.43 14.49 3.66
CA ASP A 121 18.05 15.89 3.91
C ASP A 121 18.41 16.80 2.73
N ALA A 122 19.52 16.55 2.05
CA ALA A 122 19.92 17.28 0.86
C ALA A 122 18.88 17.22 -0.28
N ASP A 123 18.10 16.15 -0.34
CA ASP A 123 17.12 15.91 -1.40
C ASP A 123 15.73 16.51 -1.07
N THR A 124 15.61 17.15 0.10
CA THR A 124 14.34 17.78 0.53
C THR A 124 14.22 19.23 0.08
N TYR A 125 15.27 19.80 -0.47
CA TYR A 125 15.34 21.23 -0.82
C TYR A 125 15.00 22.16 0.36
N GLY A 126 15.35 21.73 1.58
CA GLY A 126 15.08 22.47 2.80
C GLY A 126 13.64 22.41 3.31
N GLU A 127 12.80 21.55 2.74
CA GLU A 127 11.44 21.34 3.19
C GLU A 127 11.31 20.12 4.08
N LYS A 128 10.33 20.14 4.98
CA LYS A 128 9.94 18.96 5.74
C LYS A 128 9.21 17.99 4.81
N PRO A 129 9.61 16.70 4.79
CA PRO A 129 8.90 15.69 4.01
C PRO A 129 7.55 15.36 4.63
N VAL A 130 6.52 15.22 3.79
CA VAL A 130 5.19 14.72 4.14
C VAL A 130 4.83 13.52 3.30
N LEU A 131 4.06 12.61 3.87
CA LEU A 131 3.63 11.39 3.19
C LEU A 131 2.20 11.55 2.65
N GLU A 132 2.05 11.36 1.36
CA GLU A 132 0.77 11.21 0.67
C GLU A 132 0.50 9.73 0.40
N VAL A 133 -0.75 9.31 0.58
CA VAL A 133 -1.22 7.97 0.25
C VAL A 133 -2.24 8.11 -0.86
N LEU A 134 -1.98 7.46 -1.98
CA LEU A 134 -2.82 7.43 -3.16
C LEU A 134 -3.27 5.98 -3.40
N GLY A 135 -4.37 5.77 -4.09
CA GLY A 135 -4.84 4.43 -4.42
C GLY A 135 -5.91 4.45 -5.49
N PHE A 136 -6.21 3.27 -6.05
CA PHE A 136 -7.18 3.14 -7.12
C PHE A 136 -8.60 3.56 -6.68
N ASN A 137 -8.99 3.14 -5.49
CA ASN A 137 -10.31 3.40 -4.93
C ASN A 137 -10.27 4.15 -3.58
N LEU A 138 -9.27 5.02 -3.39
CA LEU A 138 -9.20 5.95 -2.25
C LEU A 138 -9.96 7.23 -2.55
#